data_c438724a7fabd803dfc05d962170a721
#
_entry.id   c438724a7fabd803dfc05d962170a721
#
_cell.length_a   1.000
_cell.length_b   1.000
_cell.length_c   1.000
_cell.angle_alpha   90.00
_cell.angle_beta   90.00
_cell.angle_gamma   90.00
#
_symmetry.space_group_name_H-M   'P 1'
#
loop_
_entity.id
_entity.type
_entity.pdbx_description
1 polymer ?
#
loop_
_entity_poly.entity_id
_entity_poly.type
_entity_poly.pdbx_seq_one_letter_code
_entity_poly.pdbx_strand_id
1 'polypeptide(L)'
;MTDRPEDVMGEDSRVDETGSGAHSQAASAVRPAAELDPAARIAAEITEIDEPEDALPPVTLEELPPAMRAACENAGWRSIMPVQSRSIPYQLAGRDIMVQSRTGSGKTGAYLLPAIERLDASKPHVQMLVLVPTRELALQVEHEARVLFAGTGLLTCAVYGGVGFGKQMEALRDGAHVVVGTPGRILDHLLRRTMDLNQVRVLVFDEADRMLSIGFYPDMREIKRYLPKRRSTFLLSATYPPQIVKLAGEFMHDPCMLSLSHQQVHVADTPHSYYSSKPMEKDRVLVRVLEVVNPASAIIFCNTKANVHFVTAVLKGFGYDADELSADLTQSKREKVLEKLREGKVRFLVATDVAARGIDIPELSHVILYEPPEDRESYIHRAGRTGRAGASGEVISLVDIMQKLELERIAKHYKITMEHRTTPTDEDLAAVVGQRMTAMLEARLRAKTGLERERMKRFTPMLKSLLADEEELPLVAQLLDELYQATLHTPLQMPEAEPETQYGASQAPRRTADRKPVRGKGERRERSGGQGGRPSENSTEARTEPVKGGQSPDNEAAPASGRANDASGTEEGEGEGRRKRPGRSRRRRKPSAPRQD
;
A
#
# COMPACT_ATOMS: atom_id res chain seq x y z
N MET A 1 -5.88 41.39 -65.62
CA MET A 1 -5.11 42.61 -65.86
C MET A 1 -3.93 42.45 -64.93
N THR A 2 -2.85 41.80 -65.41
CA THR A 2 -1.64 42.45 -65.97
C THR A 2 -0.83 43.05 -64.81
N ASP A 3 0.43 42.81 -64.52
CA ASP A 3 1.51 42.25 -65.30
C ASP A 3 2.69 41.98 -64.36
N ARG A 4 3.48 41.01 -64.69
CA ARG A 4 4.93 40.95 -64.43
C ARG A 4 5.60 41.91 -65.44
N PRO A 5 6.92 42.28 -65.35
CA PRO A 5 8.05 41.33 -65.30
C PRO A 5 9.35 41.87 -64.64
N GLU A 6 10.31 40.96 -64.45
CA GLU A 6 11.65 40.80 -65.00
C GLU A 6 12.84 41.56 -64.37
N ASP A 7 13.79 40.72 -63.95
CA ASP A 7 15.22 40.56 -64.33
C ASP A 7 16.21 41.74 -64.13
N VAL A 8 17.42 41.36 -63.61
CA VAL A 8 18.75 41.44 -64.25
C VAL A 8 19.86 41.08 -63.26
N MET A 9 20.52 40.00 -63.46
CA MET A 9 21.93 39.60 -63.66
C MET A 9 23.05 40.54 -63.21
N GLY A 10 24.17 39.89 -62.74
CA GLY A 10 25.57 40.34 -62.83
C GLY A 10 26.41 39.86 -61.67
N GLU A 11 27.09 38.73 -61.81
CA GLU A 11 28.49 38.42 -62.12
C GLU A 11 29.53 38.91 -61.07
N ASP A 12 30.11 37.92 -60.47
CA ASP A 12 31.49 37.38 -60.59
C ASP A 12 32.60 38.08 -59.83
N SER A 13 33.26 37.34 -58.95
CA SER A 13 34.72 37.17 -58.95
C SER A 13 35.21 36.22 -57.85
N ARG A 14 35.96 35.26 -58.33
CA ARG A 14 36.83 34.29 -57.64
C ARG A 14 37.91 34.96 -56.80
N VAL A 15 38.42 34.26 -55.78
CA VAL A 15 39.80 33.69 -55.70
C VAL A 15 40.07 33.12 -54.30
N ASP A 16 40.44 31.85 -54.30
CA ASP A 16 41.44 31.00 -53.63
C ASP A 16 41.58 30.86 -52.10
N GLU A 17 41.45 29.59 -51.78
CA GLU A 17 42.31 28.62 -51.03
C GLU A 17 43.18 29.12 -49.86
N THR A 18 42.99 28.51 -48.71
CA THR A 18 43.89 27.51 -48.08
C THR A 18 43.40 27.07 -46.70
N GLY A 19 43.14 25.85 -46.52
CA GLY A 19 43.81 24.87 -45.67
C GLY A 19 43.38 24.77 -44.18
N SER A 20 42.96 23.54 -43.87
CA SER A 20 43.25 22.86 -42.62
C SER A 20 42.09 22.73 -41.57
N GLY A 21 41.75 21.50 -41.32
CA GLY A 21 41.30 21.01 -40.01
C GLY A 21 39.86 20.58 -39.88
N ALA A 22 39.55 19.42 -40.44
CA ALA A 22 38.31 18.69 -40.13
C ALA A 22 38.30 18.25 -38.66
N HIS A 23 37.35 18.75 -37.90
CA HIS A 23 36.75 18.02 -36.77
C HIS A 23 35.25 18.02 -36.97
N SER A 24 34.81 16.92 -37.55
CA SER A 24 33.41 16.53 -37.60
C SER A 24 32.94 16.19 -36.18
N GLN A 25 32.33 17.15 -35.51
CA GLN A 25 31.42 16.86 -34.40
C GLN A 25 30.05 16.59 -35.00
N ALA A 26 29.71 15.30 -35.10
CA ALA A 26 28.35 14.86 -35.36
C ALA A 26 27.49 15.35 -34.19
N ALA A 27 26.78 16.44 -34.40
CA ALA A 27 25.68 16.86 -33.54
C ALA A 27 24.60 15.78 -33.66
N SER A 28 24.51 14.91 -32.66
CA SER A 28 23.39 14.00 -32.46
C SER A 28 22.15 14.88 -32.29
N ALA A 29 21.31 14.93 -33.31
CA ALA A 29 20.00 15.57 -33.26
C ALA A 29 19.15 14.82 -32.23
N VAL A 30 18.95 15.44 -31.06
CA VAL A 30 17.99 14.99 -30.04
C VAL A 30 16.60 15.04 -30.68
N ARG A 31 16.04 13.88 -31.01
CA ARG A 31 14.64 13.76 -31.47
C ARG A 31 13.72 14.31 -30.39
N PRO A 32 12.64 15.04 -30.74
CA PRO A 32 11.68 15.51 -29.74
C PRO A 32 11.02 14.30 -29.05
N ALA A 33 10.85 14.40 -27.73
CA ALA A 33 10.37 13.33 -26.83
C ALA A 33 9.02 12.67 -27.24
N ALA A 34 8.26 13.30 -28.14
CA ALA A 34 7.00 12.78 -28.66
C ALA A 34 7.15 11.66 -29.75
N GLU A 35 8.36 11.50 -30.33
CA GLU A 35 8.64 10.50 -31.36
C GLU A 35 9.39 9.26 -30.84
N LEU A 36 9.71 9.22 -29.53
CA LEU A 36 10.41 8.09 -28.93
C LEU A 36 9.44 6.93 -28.66
N ASP A 37 9.93 5.71 -28.90
CA ASP A 37 9.30 4.48 -28.44
C ASP A 37 9.02 4.56 -26.92
N PRO A 38 7.86 4.05 -26.41
CA PRO A 38 7.53 4.08 -24.99
C PRO A 38 8.65 3.59 -24.06
N ALA A 39 9.40 2.57 -24.45
CA ALA A 39 10.53 2.07 -23.67
C ALA A 39 11.69 3.06 -23.62
N ALA A 40 12.02 3.69 -24.76
CA ALA A 40 13.07 4.71 -24.82
C ALA A 40 12.70 5.97 -24.01
N ARG A 41 11.42 6.32 -24.00
CA ARG A 41 10.89 7.42 -23.21
C ARG A 41 11.00 7.15 -21.71
N ILE A 42 10.58 5.96 -21.24
CA ILE A 42 10.73 5.55 -19.84
C ILE A 42 12.20 5.42 -19.46
N ALA A 43 13.06 4.89 -20.35
CA ALA A 43 14.50 4.81 -20.10
C ALA A 43 15.14 6.18 -19.91
N ALA A 44 14.71 7.19 -20.67
CA ALA A 44 15.20 8.57 -20.52
C ALA A 44 14.74 9.25 -19.23
N GLU A 45 13.67 8.78 -18.62
CA GLU A 45 13.15 9.26 -17.34
C GLU A 45 13.85 8.61 -16.14
N ILE A 46 14.51 7.47 -16.30
CA ILE A 46 15.26 6.79 -15.23
C ILE A 46 16.65 7.40 -15.15
N THR A 47 16.95 8.08 -14.06
CA THR A 47 18.23 8.77 -13.84
C THR A 47 19.19 7.98 -12.95
N GLU A 48 18.68 7.07 -12.14
CA GLU A 48 19.46 6.20 -11.27
C GLU A 48 18.85 4.81 -11.18
N ILE A 49 19.72 3.82 -11.13
CA ILE A 49 19.36 2.43 -10.97
C ILE A 49 20.18 1.91 -9.81
N ASP A 50 19.49 1.53 -8.74
CA ASP A 50 20.11 0.86 -7.60
C ASP A 50 20.00 -0.65 -7.82
N GLU A 51 21.13 -1.31 -7.94
CA GLU A 51 21.27 -2.74 -8.21
C GLU A 51 22.11 -3.40 -7.12
N PRO A 52 21.86 -4.69 -6.81
CA PRO A 52 22.68 -5.43 -5.85
C PRO A 52 24.13 -5.57 -6.36
N GLU A 53 25.08 -5.77 -5.43
CA GLU A 53 26.51 -5.95 -5.77
C GLU A 53 26.78 -7.10 -6.74
N ASP A 54 25.90 -8.11 -6.76
CA ASP A 54 25.93 -9.27 -7.64
C ASP A 54 24.88 -9.20 -8.76
N ALA A 55 24.60 -8.00 -9.26
CA ALA A 55 23.61 -7.76 -10.29
C ALA A 55 23.85 -8.61 -11.54
N LEU A 56 22.74 -9.18 -12.07
CA LEU A 56 22.79 -9.89 -13.34
C LEU A 56 22.75 -8.88 -14.50
N PRO A 57 23.47 -9.14 -15.60
CA PRO A 57 23.49 -8.24 -16.74
C PRO A 57 22.08 -8.06 -17.33
N PRO A 58 21.70 -6.83 -17.70
CA PRO A 58 20.44 -6.57 -18.38
C PRO A 58 20.41 -7.27 -19.75
N VAL A 59 19.22 -7.64 -20.21
CA VAL A 59 19.01 -8.28 -21.51
C VAL A 59 18.29 -7.35 -22.47
N THR A 60 18.58 -7.49 -23.77
CA THR A 60 17.85 -6.85 -24.86
C THR A 60 16.78 -7.79 -25.44
N LEU A 61 15.89 -7.28 -26.29
CA LEU A 61 14.87 -8.10 -26.94
C LEU A 61 15.50 -9.21 -27.79
N GLU A 62 16.62 -8.92 -28.46
CA GLU A 62 17.34 -9.85 -29.33
C GLU A 62 18.04 -10.98 -28.56
N GLU A 63 18.42 -10.71 -27.31
CA GLU A 63 19.08 -11.69 -26.42
C GLU A 63 18.10 -12.59 -25.68
N LEU A 64 16.80 -12.30 -25.74
CA LEU A 64 15.79 -13.16 -25.14
C LEU A 64 15.74 -14.54 -25.80
N PRO A 65 15.41 -15.61 -25.08
CA PRO A 65 15.13 -16.92 -25.64
C PRO A 65 14.12 -16.88 -26.77
N PRO A 66 14.23 -17.79 -27.78
CA PRO A 66 13.38 -17.75 -28.99
C PRO A 66 11.87 -17.73 -28.69
N ALA A 67 11.41 -18.51 -27.70
CA ALA A 67 9.99 -18.56 -27.33
C ALA A 67 9.50 -17.23 -26.74
N MET A 68 10.33 -16.56 -25.95
CA MET A 68 10.01 -15.25 -25.39
C MET A 68 9.99 -14.16 -26.47
N ARG A 69 10.93 -14.21 -27.43
CA ARG A 69 10.93 -13.28 -28.57
C ARG A 69 9.66 -13.43 -29.42
N ALA A 70 9.29 -14.67 -29.74
CA ALA A 70 8.06 -14.95 -30.48
C ALA A 70 6.82 -14.42 -29.73
N ALA A 71 6.78 -14.53 -28.40
CA ALA A 71 5.71 -13.98 -27.57
C ALA A 71 5.66 -12.44 -27.63
N CYS A 72 6.81 -11.77 -27.60
CA CYS A 72 6.90 -10.31 -27.78
C CYS A 72 6.41 -9.89 -29.18
N GLU A 73 6.83 -10.59 -30.23
CA GLU A 73 6.39 -10.33 -31.60
C GLU A 73 4.87 -10.48 -31.74
N ASN A 74 4.30 -11.56 -31.19
CA ASN A 74 2.85 -11.82 -31.20
C ASN A 74 2.08 -10.74 -30.44
N ALA A 75 2.65 -10.20 -29.35
CA ALA A 75 2.09 -9.09 -28.58
C ALA A 75 2.34 -7.71 -29.23
N GLY A 76 3.06 -7.64 -30.36
CA GLY A 76 3.38 -6.40 -31.07
C GLY A 76 4.46 -5.54 -30.37
N TRP A 77 5.27 -6.13 -29.50
CA TRP A 77 6.35 -5.41 -28.79
C TRP A 77 7.56 -5.24 -29.72
N ARG A 78 8.07 -4.03 -29.80
CA ARG A 78 9.25 -3.68 -30.61
C ARG A 78 10.52 -3.54 -29.76
N SER A 79 10.34 -3.37 -28.46
CA SER A 79 11.40 -3.24 -27.47
C SER A 79 10.89 -3.70 -26.11
N ILE A 80 11.79 -3.99 -25.18
CA ILE A 80 11.46 -4.30 -23.79
C ILE A 80 11.75 -3.08 -22.90
N MET A 81 10.92 -2.92 -21.89
CA MET A 81 11.05 -1.82 -20.91
C MET A 81 12.27 -2.01 -20.01
N PRO A 82 12.84 -0.94 -19.45
CA PRO A 82 14.00 -1.04 -18.56
C PRO A 82 13.80 -1.99 -17.38
N VAL A 83 12.59 -1.99 -16.77
CA VAL A 83 12.26 -2.92 -15.69
C VAL A 83 12.27 -4.38 -16.17
N GLN A 84 11.86 -4.65 -17.39
CA GLN A 84 11.88 -5.98 -17.98
C GLN A 84 13.31 -6.41 -18.29
N SER A 85 14.07 -5.55 -18.98
CA SER A 85 15.48 -5.78 -19.34
C SER A 85 16.32 -6.22 -18.13
N ARG A 86 16.10 -5.59 -16.95
CA ARG A 86 16.90 -5.81 -15.76
C ARG A 86 16.37 -6.90 -14.84
N SER A 87 15.06 -7.15 -14.79
CA SER A 87 14.48 -8.14 -13.87
C SER A 87 14.32 -9.54 -14.47
N ILE A 88 14.18 -9.67 -15.78
CA ILE A 88 14.05 -10.97 -16.48
C ILE A 88 15.20 -11.94 -16.13
N PRO A 89 16.49 -11.51 -16.15
CA PRO A 89 17.61 -12.41 -15.84
C PRO A 89 17.49 -13.09 -14.45
N TYR A 90 17.00 -12.38 -13.44
CA TYR A 90 16.82 -12.93 -12.10
C TYR A 90 15.77 -14.05 -12.06
N GLN A 91 14.67 -13.86 -12.78
CA GLN A 91 13.64 -14.90 -12.83
C GLN A 91 14.12 -16.12 -13.62
N LEU A 92 14.83 -15.94 -14.74
CA LEU A 92 15.42 -17.04 -15.47
C LEU A 92 16.44 -17.82 -14.62
N ALA A 93 17.22 -17.11 -13.80
CA ALA A 93 18.14 -17.70 -12.84
C ALA A 93 17.44 -18.33 -11.61
N GLY A 94 16.13 -18.13 -11.44
CA GLY A 94 15.37 -18.65 -10.30
C GLY A 94 15.63 -17.92 -8.98
N ARG A 95 16.17 -16.69 -9.03
CA ARG A 95 16.43 -15.86 -7.85
C ARG A 95 15.17 -15.11 -7.40
N ASP A 96 15.08 -14.84 -6.13
CA ASP A 96 14.06 -13.97 -5.56
C ASP A 96 14.46 -12.50 -5.75
N ILE A 97 13.52 -11.64 -6.17
CA ILE A 97 13.80 -10.24 -6.43
C ILE A 97 12.67 -9.33 -5.98
N MET A 98 13.04 -8.23 -5.34
CA MET A 98 12.18 -7.10 -5.01
C MET A 98 12.40 -6.01 -6.08
N VAL A 99 11.33 -5.57 -6.72
CA VAL A 99 11.41 -4.57 -7.79
C VAL A 99 10.62 -3.33 -7.42
N GLN A 100 11.31 -2.23 -7.22
CA GLN A 100 10.70 -0.91 -7.03
C GLN A 100 10.54 -0.23 -8.39
N SER A 101 9.30 -0.02 -8.78
CA SER A 101 8.99 0.66 -10.04
C SER A 101 7.55 1.17 -10.03
N ARG A 102 7.33 2.35 -10.62
CA ARG A 102 6.00 2.98 -10.71
C ARG A 102 5.02 2.19 -11.60
N THR A 103 3.73 2.50 -11.49
CA THR A 103 2.70 1.97 -12.40
C THR A 103 2.98 2.39 -13.84
N GLY A 104 2.67 1.51 -14.81
CA GLY A 104 2.90 1.78 -16.23
C GLY A 104 4.33 1.57 -16.73
N SER A 105 5.27 1.11 -15.89
CA SER A 105 6.66 0.83 -16.29
C SER A 105 6.87 -0.50 -17.02
N GLY A 106 5.82 -1.31 -17.21
CA GLY A 106 5.92 -2.63 -17.87
C GLY A 106 6.19 -3.79 -16.92
N LYS A 107 5.89 -3.66 -15.62
CA LYS A 107 6.11 -4.71 -14.59
C LYS A 107 5.47 -6.05 -14.96
N THR A 108 4.27 -6.03 -15.53
CA THR A 108 3.55 -7.26 -15.91
C THR A 108 4.37 -8.14 -16.85
N GLY A 109 4.96 -7.55 -17.88
CA GLY A 109 5.85 -8.27 -18.80
C GLY A 109 7.13 -8.79 -18.14
N ALA A 110 7.62 -8.10 -17.11
CA ALA A 110 8.84 -8.48 -16.42
C ALA A 110 8.74 -9.87 -15.74
N TYR A 111 7.55 -10.24 -15.26
CA TYR A 111 7.35 -11.56 -14.66
C TYR A 111 6.59 -12.55 -15.54
N LEU A 112 5.82 -12.11 -16.55
CA LEU A 112 5.12 -13.03 -17.44
C LEU A 112 6.05 -13.61 -18.52
N LEU A 113 6.91 -12.81 -19.15
CA LEU A 113 7.79 -13.29 -20.20
C LEU A 113 8.67 -14.46 -19.77
N PRO A 114 9.43 -14.39 -18.66
CA PRO A 114 10.28 -15.49 -18.24
C PRO A 114 9.50 -16.74 -17.83
N ALA A 115 8.20 -16.61 -17.50
CA ALA A 115 7.35 -17.76 -17.19
C ALA A 115 7.22 -18.73 -18.38
N ILE A 116 7.35 -18.26 -19.62
CA ILE A 116 7.32 -19.09 -20.83
C ILE A 116 8.40 -20.17 -20.79
N GLU A 117 9.60 -19.85 -20.33
CA GLU A 117 10.73 -20.80 -20.22
C GLU A 117 10.69 -21.64 -18.94
N ARG A 118 9.99 -21.18 -17.93
CA ARG A 118 10.01 -21.83 -16.61
C ARG A 118 8.86 -22.77 -16.36
N LEU A 119 7.75 -22.60 -17.05
CA LEU A 119 6.55 -23.40 -16.88
C LEU A 119 6.49 -24.52 -17.92
N ASP A 120 5.81 -25.59 -17.56
CA ASP A 120 5.68 -26.79 -18.38
C ASP A 120 4.21 -26.99 -18.75
N ALA A 121 3.86 -26.67 -20.00
CA ALA A 121 2.49 -26.77 -20.52
C ALA A 121 1.95 -28.21 -20.54
N SER A 122 2.82 -29.24 -20.44
CA SER A 122 2.39 -30.63 -20.40
C SER A 122 1.83 -31.06 -19.03
N LYS A 123 1.99 -30.23 -18.00
CA LYS A 123 1.61 -30.53 -16.63
C LYS A 123 0.40 -29.71 -16.18
N PRO A 124 -0.83 -30.27 -16.20
CA PRO A 124 -2.06 -29.55 -15.97
C PRO A 124 -2.29 -29.22 -14.49
N HIS A 125 -1.43 -28.40 -13.89
CA HIS A 125 -1.54 -27.89 -12.52
C HIS A 125 -0.97 -26.47 -12.42
N VAL A 126 -1.33 -25.79 -11.33
CA VAL A 126 -0.88 -24.41 -11.06
C VAL A 126 0.64 -24.41 -10.81
N GLN A 127 1.38 -23.72 -11.66
CA GLN A 127 2.83 -23.58 -11.59
C GLN A 127 3.28 -22.16 -11.31
N MET A 128 2.41 -21.17 -11.59
CA MET A 128 2.63 -19.76 -11.28
C MET A 128 1.41 -19.17 -10.59
N LEU A 129 1.64 -18.50 -9.49
CA LEU A 129 0.61 -17.75 -8.76
C LEU A 129 0.99 -16.27 -8.74
N VAL A 130 0.10 -15.42 -9.24
CA VAL A 130 0.21 -13.96 -9.19
C VAL A 130 -0.85 -13.43 -8.23
N LEU A 131 -0.43 -12.85 -7.14
CA LEU A 131 -1.30 -12.18 -6.17
C LEU A 131 -1.41 -10.69 -6.52
N VAL A 132 -2.63 -10.21 -6.62
CA VAL A 132 -2.95 -8.83 -6.99
C VAL A 132 -4.00 -8.25 -6.04
N PRO A 133 -4.01 -6.91 -5.80
CA PRO A 133 -4.92 -6.30 -4.84
C PRO A 133 -6.38 -6.29 -5.28
N THR A 134 -6.66 -6.22 -6.59
CA THR A 134 -8.00 -5.95 -7.09
C THR A 134 -8.42 -6.93 -8.17
N ARG A 135 -9.74 -7.05 -8.35
CA ARG A 135 -10.38 -7.85 -9.38
C ARG A 135 -10.00 -7.37 -10.79
N GLU A 136 -10.01 -6.06 -10.97
CA GLU A 136 -9.73 -5.39 -12.24
C GLU A 136 -8.29 -5.72 -12.67
N LEU A 137 -7.33 -5.59 -11.75
CA LEU A 137 -5.94 -5.95 -12.02
C LEU A 137 -5.78 -7.45 -12.30
N ALA A 138 -6.52 -8.33 -11.60
CA ALA A 138 -6.51 -9.76 -11.89
C ALA A 138 -6.93 -10.06 -13.33
N LEU A 139 -7.99 -9.40 -13.80
CA LEU A 139 -8.48 -9.55 -15.17
C LEU A 139 -7.50 -8.96 -16.20
N GLN A 140 -6.91 -7.81 -15.89
CA GLN A 140 -5.92 -7.16 -16.76
C GLN A 140 -4.69 -8.04 -16.94
N VAL A 141 -4.08 -8.48 -15.83
CA VAL A 141 -2.87 -9.32 -15.86
C VAL A 141 -3.16 -10.67 -16.54
N GLU A 142 -4.32 -11.27 -16.28
CA GLU A 142 -4.72 -12.52 -16.94
C GLU A 142 -4.90 -12.34 -18.45
N HIS A 143 -5.47 -11.22 -18.87
CA HIS A 143 -5.59 -10.89 -20.29
C HIS A 143 -4.21 -10.70 -20.95
N GLU A 144 -3.30 -9.96 -20.32
CA GLU A 144 -1.91 -9.80 -20.80
C GLU A 144 -1.18 -11.14 -20.87
N ALA A 145 -1.35 -12.00 -19.83
CA ALA A 145 -0.80 -13.33 -19.83
C ALA A 145 -1.33 -14.20 -20.99
N ARG A 146 -2.62 -14.14 -21.28
CA ARG A 146 -3.22 -14.86 -22.41
C ARG A 146 -2.66 -14.42 -23.76
N VAL A 147 -2.40 -13.14 -23.92
CA VAL A 147 -1.78 -12.59 -25.14
C VAL A 147 -0.34 -13.08 -25.29
N LEU A 148 0.47 -12.97 -24.23
CA LEU A 148 1.88 -13.38 -24.24
C LEU A 148 2.07 -14.90 -24.38
N PHE A 149 1.16 -15.70 -23.81
CA PHE A 149 1.24 -17.15 -23.85
C PHE A 149 0.53 -17.78 -25.04
N ALA A 150 0.04 -16.96 -25.98
CA ALA A 150 -0.58 -17.47 -27.21
C ALA A 150 0.39 -18.41 -27.96
N GLY A 151 -0.07 -19.63 -28.28
CA GLY A 151 0.75 -20.64 -28.97
C GLY A 151 1.72 -21.44 -28.08
N THR A 152 1.87 -21.12 -26.78
CA THR A 152 2.76 -21.85 -25.85
C THR A 152 2.09 -23.08 -25.21
N GLY A 153 0.78 -23.19 -25.26
CA GLY A 153 0.00 -24.21 -24.55
C GLY A 153 -0.23 -23.91 -23.07
N LEU A 154 0.28 -22.81 -22.54
CA LEU A 154 0.04 -22.38 -21.16
C LEU A 154 -1.37 -21.82 -21.00
N LEU A 155 -2.14 -22.36 -20.05
CA LEU A 155 -3.49 -21.91 -19.72
C LEU A 155 -3.46 -20.95 -18.55
N THR A 156 -4.28 -19.89 -18.62
CA THR A 156 -4.37 -18.84 -17.58
C THR A 156 -5.77 -18.82 -16.96
N CYS A 157 -5.86 -18.39 -15.71
CA CYS A 157 -7.13 -18.24 -15.02
C CYS A 157 -7.09 -17.04 -14.07
N ALA A 158 -8.11 -16.17 -14.13
CA ALA A 158 -8.32 -15.12 -13.15
C ALA A 158 -9.23 -15.62 -12.00
N VAL A 159 -8.78 -15.42 -10.74
CA VAL A 159 -9.44 -15.88 -9.52
C VAL A 159 -9.66 -14.69 -8.57
N TYR A 160 -10.91 -14.22 -8.42
CA TYR A 160 -11.23 -13.02 -7.64
C TYR A 160 -12.62 -13.11 -6.99
N GLY A 161 -12.81 -12.34 -5.93
CA GLY A 161 -14.05 -12.29 -5.15
C GLY A 161 -15.20 -11.57 -5.85
N GLY A 162 -16.39 -11.59 -5.21
CA GLY A 162 -17.59 -10.90 -5.71
C GLY A 162 -18.30 -11.59 -6.88
N VAL A 163 -17.86 -12.78 -7.32
CA VAL A 163 -18.49 -13.57 -8.39
C VAL A 163 -18.60 -15.03 -7.99
N GLY A 164 -19.46 -15.78 -8.72
CA GLY A 164 -19.64 -17.22 -8.49
C GLY A 164 -18.37 -18.03 -8.76
N PHE A 165 -18.25 -19.17 -8.08
CA PHE A 165 -17.09 -20.07 -8.19
C PHE A 165 -17.05 -20.89 -9.50
N GLY A 166 -18.20 -21.11 -10.16
CA GLY A 166 -18.35 -22.09 -11.23
C GLY A 166 -17.29 -22.00 -12.32
N LYS A 167 -17.19 -20.84 -12.99
CA LYS A 167 -16.24 -20.62 -14.08
C LYS A 167 -14.76 -20.73 -13.62
N GLN A 168 -14.44 -20.27 -12.41
CA GLN A 168 -13.10 -20.36 -11.85
C GLN A 168 -12.74 -21.83 -11.54
N MET A 169 -13.68 -22.60 -11.00
CA MET A 169 -13.49 -24.03 -10.75
C MET A 169 -13.34 -24.84 -12.05
N GLU A 170 -14.04 -24.49 -13.09
CA GLU A 170 -13.94 -25.09 -14.42
C GLU A 170 -12.53 -24.86 -14.99
N ALA A 171 -12.08 -23.61 -15.08
CA ALA A 171 -10.74 -23.26 -15.56
C ALA A 171 -9.61 -23.94 -14.77
N LEU A 172 -9.76 -24.07 -13.44
CA LEU A 172 -8.79 -24.78 -12.61
C LEU A 172 -8.79 -26.30 -12.88
N ARG A 173 -9.94 -26.92 -13.17
CA ARG A 173 -10.05 -28.33 -13.56
C ARG A 173 -9.48 -28.60 -14.95
N ASP A 174 -9.60 -27.62 -15.85
CA ASP A 174 -9.03 -27.68 -17.21
C ASP A 174 -7.50 -27.60 -17.20
N GLY A 175 -6.89 -27.40 -16.03
CA GLY A 175 -5.45 -27.44 -15.85
C GLY A 175 -4.77 -26.09 -16.00
N ALA A 176 -5.36 -25.01 -15.49
CA ALA A 176 -4.72 -23.69 -15.50
C ALA A 176 -3.30 -23.76 -14.90
N HIS A 177 -2.32 -23.33 -15.68
CA HIS A 177 -0.89 -23.29 -15.30
C HIS A 177 -0.54 -22.00 -14.55
N VAL A 178 -1.17 -20.90 -14.92
CA VAL A 178 -0.98 -19.56 -14.34
C VAL A 178 -2.29 -19.07 -13.74
N VAL A 179 -2.27 -18.80 -12.46
CA VAL A 179 -3.41 -18.25 -11.73
C VAL A 179 -3.07 -16.84 -11.29
N VAL A 180 -3.91 -15.88 -11.67
CA VAL A 180 -3.84 -14.49 -11.23
C VAL A 180 -5.04 -14.22 -10.33
N GLY A 181 -4.83 -13.77 -9.10
CA GLY A 181 -5.98 -13.60 -8.23
C GLY A 181 -5.78 -12.74 -6.99
N THR A 182 -6.94 -12.38 -6.40
CA THR A 182 -6.96 -11.68 -5.12
C THR A 182 -6.76 -12.65 -3.96
N PRO A 183 -5.98 -12.29 -2.93
CA PRO A 183 -5.62 -13.21 -1.84
C PRO A 183 -6.81 -13.93 -1.20
N GLY A 184 -7.87 -13.20 -0.87
CA GLY A 184 -9.05 -13.79 -0.24
C GLY A 184 -9.70 -14.90 -1.06
N ARG A 185 -9.88 -14.72 -2.38
CA ARG A 185 -10.50 -15.73 -3.23
C ARG A 185 -9.58 -16.91 -3.52
N ILE A 186 -8.26 -16.67 -3.63
CA ILE A 186 -7.26 -17.75 -3.71
C ILE A 186 -7.38 -18.63 -2.46
N LEU A 187 -7.41 -18.03 -1.27
CA LEU A 187 -7.58 -18.75 -0.01
C LEU A 187 -8.89 -19.54 0.05
N ASP A 188 -10.00 -18.98 -0.45
CA ASP A 188 -11.28 -19.69 -0.55
C ASP A 188 -11.19 -20.98 -1.39
N HIS A 189 -10.49 -20.93 -2.53
CA HIS A 189 -10.27 -22.11 -3.37
C HIS A 189 -9.38 -23.16 -2.68
N LEU A 190 -8.36 -22.73 -1.95
CA LEU A 190 -7.48 -23.61 -1.17
C LEU A 190 -8.26 -24.31 -0.05
N LEU A 191 -9.03 -23.57 0.72
CA LEU A 191 -9.87 -24.13 1.80
C LEU A 191 -10.94 -25.10 1.29
N ARG A 192 -11.46 -24.87 0.08
CA ARG A 192 -12.41 -25.76 -0.60
C ARG A 192 -11.72 -26.93 -1.31
N ARG A 193 -10.40 -26.97 -1.35
CA ARG A 193 -9.60 -27.97 -2.08
C ARG A 193 -9.94 -28.03 -3.58
N THR A 194 -10.31 -26.92 -4.17
CA THR A 194 -10.56 -26.76 -5.61
C THR A 194 -9.34 -26.24 -6.36
N MET A 195 -8.27 -25.90 -5.63
CA MET A 195 -6.97 -25.50 -6.14
C MET A 195 -5.87 -26.09 -5.25
N ASP A 196 -4.76 -26.48 -5.87
CA ASP A 196 -3.55 -26.94 -5.19
C ASP A 196 -2.36 -26.09 -5.66
N LEU A 197 -1.53 -25.65 -4.70
CA LEU A 197 -0.33 -24.85 -4.95
C LEU A 197 0.99 -25.60 -4.74
N ASN A 198 0.97 -26.89 -4.47
CA ASN A 198 2.17 -27.70 -4.17
C ASN A 198 3.20 -27.72 -5.31
N GLN A 199 2.78 -27.40 -6.54
CA GLN A 199 3.63 -27.41 -7.73
C GLN A 199 4.00 -26.00 -8.22
N VAL A 200 3.70 -24.96 -7.44
CA VAL A 200 4.05 -23.57 -7.78
C VAL A 200 5.56 -23.41 -7.81
N ARG A 201 6.07 -22.94 -8.93
CA ARG A 201 7.49 -22.63 -9.18
C ARG A 201 7.78 -21.13 -9.09
N VAL A 202 6.77 -20.33 -9.40
CA VAL A 202 6.88 -18.86 -9.43
C VAL A 202 5.73 -18.27 -8.63
N LEU A 203 6.05 -17.44 -7.65
CA LEU A 203 5.11 -16.61 -6.88
C LEU A 203 5.37 -15.15 -7.20
N VAL A 204 4.32 -14.40 -7.49
CA VAL A 204 4.42 -12.96 -7.75
C VAL A 204 3.47 -12.20 -6.82
N PHE A 205 3.98 -11.15 -6.21
CA PHE A 205 3.19 -10.12 -5.56
C PHE A 205 3.24 -8.87 -6.45
N ASP A 206 2.14 -8.50 -7.05
CA ASP A 206 2.04 -7.26 -7.84
C ASP A 206 1.20 -6.23 -7.07
N GLU A 207 1.69 -5.00 -6.98
CA GLU A 207 1.17 -3.95 -6.12
C GLU A 207 1.06 -4.40 -4.64
N ALA A 208 2.17 -4.90 -4.08
CA ALA A 208 2.20 -5.45 -2.73
C ALA A 208 1.79 -4.43 -1.65
N ASP A 209 2.19 -3.16 -1.79
CA ASP A 209 1.79 -2.05 -0.94
C ASP A 209 0.26 -1.87 -0.90
N ARG A 210 -0.39 -1.95 -2.04
CA ARG A 210 -1.85 -1.86 -2.13
C ARG A 210 -2.55 -3.08 -1.54
N MET A 211 -1.98 -4.29 -1.67
CA MET A 211 -2.53 -5.47 -1.00
C MET A 211 -2.52 -5.32 0.52
N LEU A 212 -1.46 -4.76 1.09
CA LEU A 212 -1.38 -4.46 2.51
C LEU A 212 -2.41 -3.38 2.92
N SER A 213 -2.54 -2.31 2.13
CA SER A 213 -3.50 -1.23 2.43
C SER A 213 -4.97 -1.67 2.37
N ILE A 214 -5.29 -2.70 1.58
CA ILE A 214 -6.62 -3.32 1.54
C ILE A 214 -6.86 -4.24 2.75
N GLY A 215 -5.78 -4.71 3.40
CA GLY A 215 -5.87 -5.59 4.56
C GLY A 215 -5.75 -7.10 4.23
N PHE A 216 -5.14 -7.45 3.08
CA PHE A 216 -4.96 -8.85 2.67
C PHE A 216 -3.78 -9.57 3.34
N TYR A 217 -3.05 -8.91 4.26
CA TYR A 217 -1.92 -9.56 4.91
C TYR A 217 -2.27 -10.90 5.61
N PRO A 218 -3.37 -11.01 6.36
CA PRO A 218 -3.74 -12.29 6.98
C PRO A 218 -3.99 -13.39 5.94
N ASP A 219 -4.65 -13.06 4.83
CA ASP A 219 -4.95 -14.02 3.77
C ASP A 219 -3.67 -14.48 3.06
N MET A 220 -2.77 -13.55 2.73
CA MET A 220 -1.46 -13.87 2.15
C MET A 220 -0.66 -14.81 3.06
N ARG A 221 -0.62 -14.51 4.36
CA ARG A 221 0.08 -15.31 5.36
C ARG A 221 -0.50 -16.72 5.49
N GLU A 222 -1.81 -16.88 5.35
CA GLU A 222 -2.45 -18.20 5.34
C GLU A 222 -2.15 -18.96 4.03
N ILE A 223 -2.16 -18.30 2.86
CA ILE A 223 -1.79 -18.88 1.58
C ILE A 223 -0.37 -19.46 1.62
N LYS A 224 0.56 -18.80 2.34
CA LYS A 224 1.95 -19.28 2.49
C LYS A 224 2.04 -20.74 2.94
N ARG A 225 1.09 -21.24 3.73
CA ARG A 225 1.07 -22.62 4.24
C ARG A 225 0.86 -23.66 3.15
N TYR A 226 0.31 -23.26 2.01
CA TYR A 226 0.02 -24.12 0.85
C TYR A 226 1.10 -24.04 -0.23
N LEU A 227 2.08 -23.14 -0.08
CA LEU A 227 3.14 -22.93 -1.06
C LEU A 227 4.33 -23.85 -0.80
N PRO A 228 5.00 -24.39 -1.86
CA PRO A 228 6.22 -25.16 -1.70
C PRO A 228 7.37 -24.28 -1.23
N LYS A 229 8.32 -24.87 -0.50
CA LYS A 229 9.52 -24.16 -0.01
C LYS A 229 10.45 -23.73 -1.15
N ARG A 230 10.58 -24.57 -2.20
CA ARG A 230 11.41 -24.27 -3.37
C ARG A 230 10.56 -23.61 -4.46
N ARG A 231 10.67 -22.33 -4.59
CA ARG A 231 10.06 -21.50 -5.63
C ARG A 231 10.89 -20.24 -5.78
N SER A 232 10.74 -19.51 -6.86
CA SER A 232 11.21 -18.13 -6.94
C SER A 232 10.06 -17.18 -6.65
N THR A 233 10.35 -16.08 -6.00
CA THR A 233 9.35 -15.08 -5.60
C THR A 233 9.73 -13.70 -6.15
N PHE A 234 8.78 -13.05 -6.78
CA PHE A 234 8.86 -11.67 -7.25
C PHE A 234 7.93 -10.78 -6.44
N LEU A 235 8.47 -9.72 -5.88
CA LEU A 235 7.70 -8.73 -5.16
C LEU A 235 7.85 -7.38 -5.85
N LEU A 236 6.77 -6.93 -6.49
CA LEU A 236 6.71 -5.66 -7.20
C LEU A 236 5.85 -4.69 -6.42
N SER A 237 6.40 -3.52 -6.15
CA SER A 237 5.73 -2.45 -5.42
C SER A 237 6.20 -1.09 -5.90
N ALA A 238 5.35 -0.07 -5.78
CA ALA A 238 5.77 1.30 -6.01
C ALA A 238 6.57 1.82 -4.81
N THR A 239 6.25 1.33 -3.62
CA THR A 239 6.83 1.76 -2.36
C THR A 239 7.30 0.56 -1.53
N TYR A 240 8.35 0.75 -0.72
CA TYR A 240 8.92 -0.30 0.14
C TYR A 240 8.99 0.14 1.61
N PRO A 241 7.85 0.41 2.27
CA PRO A 241 7.82 0.66 3.70
C PRO A 241 8.29 -0.57 4.48
N PRO A 242 8.66 -0.45 5.78
CA PRO A 242 9.13 -1.57 6.60
C PRO A 242 8.21 -2.79 6.57
N GLN A 243 6.90 -2.56 6.40
CA GLN A 243 5.90 -3.62 6.30
C GLN A 243 6.07 -4.47 5.03
N ILE A 244 6.43 -3.87 3.90
CA ILE A 244 6.72 -4.59 2.65
C ILE A 244 8.03 -5.36 2.78
N VAL A 245 9.06 -4.79 3.39
CA VAL A 245 10.33 -5.48 3.67
C VAL A 245 10.09 -6.70 4.55
N LYS A 246 9.23 -6.56 5.57
CA LYS A 246 8.85 -7.69 6.43
C LYS A 246 8.07 -8.75 5.66
N LEU A 247 7.11 -8.36 4.83
CA LEU A 247 6.39 -9.28 3.93
C LEU A 247 7.38 -10.04 3.04
N ALA A 248 8.36 -9.34 2.45
CA ALA A 248 9.42 -9.97 1.67
C ALA A 248 10.20 -10.99 2.50
N GLY A 249 10.66 -10.64 3.70
CA GLY A 249 11.36 -11.56 4.61
C GLY A 249 10.56 -12.81 4.98
N GLU A 250 9.22 -12.73 4.95
CA GLU A 250 8.38 -13.90 5.20
C GLU A 250 8.25 -14.83 4.00
N PHE A 251 8.25 -14.31 2.77
CA PHE A 251 7.93 -15.07 1.56
C PHE A 251 9.12 -15.37 0.66
N MET A 252 10.21 -14.64 0.80
CA MET A 252 11.36 -14.66 -0.08
C MET A 252 12.57 -15.26 0.62
N HIS A 253 13.51 -15.74 -0.18
CA HIS A 253 14.78 -16.30 0.28
C HIS A 253 15.93 -15.52 -0.35
N ASP A 254 16.70 -14.80 0.46
CA ASP A 254 17.82 -13.97 0.04
C ASP A 254 17.48 -13.07 -1.18
N PRO A 255 16.46 -12.20 -1.05
CA PRO A 255 15.98 -11.41 -2.17
C PRO A 255 16.97 -10.30 -2.53
N CYS A 256 17.18 -10.10 -3.83
CA CYS A 256 17.86 -8.91 -4.34
C CYS A 256 16.88 -7.74 -4.42
N MET A 257 17.37 -6.52 -4.26
CA MET A 257 16.59 -5.30 -4.49
C MET A 257 17.02 -4.65 -5.80
N LEU A 258 16.07 -4.40 -6.68
CA LEU A 258 16.24 -3.61 -7.90
C LEU A 258 15.34 -2.39 -7.80
N SER A 259 15.93 -1.21 -7.71
CA SER A 259 15.20 0.04 -7.69
C SER A 259 15.44 0.83 -8.98
N LEU A 260 14.36 1.15 -9.68
CA LEU A 260 14.34 1.96 -10.89
C LEU A 260 13.69 3.30 -10.54
N SER A 261 14.44 4.15 -9.83
CA SER A 261 13.96 5.44 -9.35
C SER A 261 14.76 6.61 -9.91
N HIS A 262 14.22 7.81 -9.76
CA HIS A 262 14.90 9.04 -10.12
C HIS A 262 15.67 9.58 -8.93
N GLN A 263 16.94 9.96 -9.15
CA GLN A 263 17.73 10.60 -8.08
C GLN A 263 17.16 11.94 -7.67
N GLN A 264 16.95 12.16 -6.38
CA GLN A 264 17.33 13.39 -5.66
C GLN A 264 16.99 13.32 -4.16
N VAL A 265 17.92 13.83 -3.31
CA VAL A 265 17.79 14.24 -1.88
C VAL A 265 16.65 13.56 -1.07
N HIS A 266 16.94 12.99 0.08
CA HIS A 266 16.06 12.17 0.94
C HIS A 266 14.55 12.54 1.03
N VAL A 267 14.17 13.79 0.77
CA VAL A 267 12.77 14.23 0.68
C VAL A 267 12.24 14.15 -0.75
N ALA A 268 13.10 14.29 -1.76
CA ALA A 268 12.71 14.18 -3.17
C ALA A 268 12.52 12.73 -3.63
N ASP A 269 13.04 11.74 -2.89
CA ASP A 269 12.83 10.31 -3.16
C ASP A 269 11.45 9.82 -2.68
N THR A 270 10.82 10.59 -1.80
CA THR A 270 9.45 10.34 -1.38
C THR A 270 8.50 10.70 -2.52
N PRO A 271 7.50 9.84 -2.88
CA PRO A 271 6.46 10.22 -3.83
C PRO A 271 5.70 11.46 -3.36
N HIS A 272 5.62 12.46 -4.22
CA HIS A 272 4.84 13.68 -3.98
C HIS A 272 3.70 13.77 -4.97
N SER A 273 2.49 13.89 -4.46
CA SER A 273 1.29 14.06 -5.28
C SER A 273 0.46 15.27 -4.83
N TYR A 274 -0.36 15.79 -5.72
CA TYR A 274 -1.31 16.83 -5.35
C TYR A 274 -2.67 16.65 -6.03
N TYR A 275 -3.70 17.06 -5.31
CA TYR A 275 -5.08 17.14 -5.78
C TYR A 275 -5.52 18.58 -5.83
N SER A 276 -6.12 18.98 -6.96
CA SER A 276 -6.69 20.33 -7.11
C SER A 276 -8.12 20.36 -6.59
N SER A 277 -8.46 21.34 -5.75
CA SER A 277 -9.79 21.51 -5.19
C SER A 277 -10.13 22.98 -5.00
N LYS A 278 -11.44 23.30 -4.96
CA LYS A 278 -11.88 24.61 -4.50
C LYS A 278 -11.72 24.70 -2.98
N PRO A 279 -11.45 25.92 -2.44
CA PRO A 279 -11.27 26.07 -0.98
C PRO A 279 -12.43 25.52 -0.15
N MET A 280 -13.67 25.65 -0.63
CA MET A 280 -14.89 25.19 0.06
C MET A 280 -15.14 23.69 -0.04
N GLU A 281 -14.37 22.96 -0.83
CA GLU A 281 -14.53 21.51 -1.08
C GLU A 281 -13.35 20.69 -0.53
N LYS A 282 -12.33 21.35 0.06
CA LYS A 282 -11.09 20.69 0.52
C LYS A 282 -11.33 19.60 1.55
N ASP A 283 -12.26 19.80 2.45
CA ASP A 283 -12.63 18.82 3.48
C ASP A 283 -13.19 17.53 2.85
N ARG A 284 -14.07 17.66 1.87
CA ARG A 284 -14.61 16.52 1.11
C ARG A 284 -13.54 15.82 0.29
N VAL A 285 -12.66 16.59 -0.37
CA VAL A 285 -11.53 16.04 -1.11
C VAL A 285 -10.58 15.29 -0.17
N LEU A 286 -10.30 15.83 1.02
CA LEU A 286 -9.49 15.16 2.04
C LEU A 286 -10.08 13.79 2.40
N VAL A 287 -11.38 13.73 2.73
CA VAL A 287 -12.05 12.48 3.09
C VAL A 287 -12.00 11.47 1.94
N ARG A 288 -12.29 11.89 0.71
CA ARG A 288 -12.22 11.04 -0.49
C ARG A 288 -10.80 10.48 -0.71
N VAL A 289 -9.78 11.32 -0.57
CA VAL A 289 -8.38 10.90 -0.69
C VAL A 289 -8.00 9.91 0.40
N LEU A 290 -8.37 10.18 1.67
CA LEU A 290 -8.13 9.26 2.78
C LEU A 290 -8.84 7.93 2.58
N GLU A 291 -10.04 7.94 2.02
CA GLU A 291 -10.80 6.73 1.73
C GLU A 291 -10.13 5.89 0.65
N VAL A 292 -9.67 6.51 -0.44
CA VAL A 292 -9.02 5.78 -1.54
C VAL A 292 -7.63 5.29 -1.15
N VAL A 293 -6.80 6.17 -0.59
CA VAL A 293 -5.40 5.86 -0.22
C VAL A 293 -5.34 4.93 0.99
N ASN A 294 -6.25 5.11 1.95
CA ASN A 294 -6.33 4.34 3.20
C ASN A 294 -4.98 4.22 3.94
N PRO A 295 -4.34 5.36 4.27
CA PRO A 295 -3.03 5.33 4.91
C PRO A 295 -3.07 4.61 6.26
N ALA A 296 -2.06 3.82 6.59
CA ALA A 296 -1.95 3.15 7.89
C ALA A 296 -1.85 4.17 9.04
N SER A 297 -1.13 5.27 8.81
CA SER A 297 -1.01 6.43 9.70
C SER A 297 -0.70 7.66 8.88
N ALA A 298 -1.19 8.83 9.27
CA ALA A 298 -0.83 10.07 8.60
C ALA A 298 -0.80 11.27 9.56
N ILE A 299 0.05 12.25 9.22
CA ILE A 299 -0.04 13.58 9.78
C ILE A 299 -0.64 14.52 8.72
N ILE A 300 -1.63 15.31 9.13
CA ILE A 300 -2.33 16.26 8.30
C ILE A 300 -1.95 17.66 8.76
N PHE A 301 -1.22 18.38 7.92
CA PHE A 301 -0.76 19.73 8.24
C PHE A 301 -1.75 20.79 7.78
N CYS A 302 -2.11 21.67 8.71
CA CYS A 302 -2.89 22.89 8.46
C CYS A 302 -2.06 24.11 8.85
N ASN A 303 -2.27 25.25 8.15
CA ASN A 303 -1.56 26.49 8.44
C ASN A 303 -2.11 27.21 9.68
N THR A 304 -3.38 27.00 10.01
CA THR A 304 -4.04 27.68 11.14
C THR A 304 -4.60 26.70 12.17
N LYS A 305 -4.68 27.13 13.43
CA LYS A 305 -5.32 26.35 14.51
C LYS A 305 -6.81 26.10 14.24
N ALA A 306 -7.50 27.09 13.62
CA ALA A 306 -8.90 26.96 13.27
C ALA A 306 -9.12 25.80 12.30
N ASN A 307 -8.24 25.65 11.30
CA ASN A 307 -8.30 24.54 10.34
C ASN A 307 -7.92 23.20 11.00
N VAL A 308 -7.01 23.18 11.99
CA VAL A 308 -6.72 21.97 12.76
C VAL A 308 -7.97 21.48 13.49
N HIS A 309 -8.68 22.36 14.20
CA HIS A 309 -9.93 21.98 14.87
C HIS A 309 -11.00 21.54 13.87
N PHE A 310 -11.17 22.28 12.78
CA PHE A 310 -12.16 21.99 11.75
C PHE A 310 -11.89 20.62 11.11
N VAL A 311 -10.68 20.39 10.60
CA VAL A 311 -10.30 19.12 9.96
C VAL A 311 -10.41 17.94 10.92
N THR A 312 -10.00 18.13 12.18
CA THR A 312 -10.16 17.07 13.21
C THR A 312 -11.63 16.74 13.45
N ALA A 313 -12.51 17.76 13.52
CA ALA A 313 -13.95 17.56 13.68
C ALA A 313 -14.56 16.85 12.47
N VAL A 314 -14.16 17.23 11.24
CA VAL A 314 -14.58 16.56 10.00
C VAL A 314 -14.19 15.09 10.03
N LEU A 315 -12.91 14.76 10.30
CA LEU A 315 -12.44 13.38 10.32
C LEU A 315 -13.17 12.53 11.37
N LYS A 316 -13.36 13.06 12.58
CA LYS A 316 -14.15 12.38 13.63
C LYS A 316 -15.61 12.20 13.23
N GLY A 317 -16.20 13.19 12.53
CA GLY A 317 -17.56 13.10 12.00
C GLY A 317 -17.72 11.99 10.96
N PHE A 318 -16.68 11.69 10.20
CA PHE A 318 -16.62 10.57 9.27
C PHE A 318 -16.15 9.24 9.91
N GLY A 319 -16.02 9.19 11.24
CA GLY A 319 -15.70 7.98 11.97
C GLY A 319 -14.22 7.62 12.04
N TYR A 320 -13.30 8.51 11.64
CA TYR A 320 -11.87 8.24 11.71
C TYR A 320 -11.28 8.51 13.09
N ASP A 321 -10.31 7.67 13.48
CA ASP A 321 -9.49 7.89 14.68
C ASP A 321 -8.50 9.03 14.44
N ALA A 322 -8.95 10.24 14.66
CA ALA A 322 -8.17 11.46 14.51
C ALA A 322 -8.00 12.18 15.85
N ASP A 323 -6.85 12.79 16.06
CA ASP A 323 -6.63 13.69 17.20
C ASP A 323 -5.82 14.92 16.74
N GLU A 324 -5.91 16.02 17.50
CA GLU A 324 -5.25 17.27 17.14
C GLU A 324 -4.00 17.51 17.96
N LEU A 325 -3.02 18.16 17.35
CA LEU A 325 -1.84 18.69 18.01
C LEU A 325 -1.74 20.19 17.73
N SER A 326 -2.20 20.98 18.68
CA SER A 326 -2.15 22.44 18.60
C SER A 326 -1.32 23.05 19.71
N ALA A 327 -0.90 24.32 19.55
CA ALA A 327 -0.14 25.03 20.58
C ALA A 327 -0.92 25.25 21.87
N ASP A 328 -2.25 25.14 21.82
CA ASP A 328 -3.14 25.36 22.97
C ASP A 328 -3.22 24.14 23.89
N LEU A 329 -2.70 23.00 23.46
CA LEU A 329 -2.63 21.80 24.28
C LEU A 329 -1.55 21.95 25.36
N THR A 330 -1.89 21.56 26.59
CA THR A 330 -0.89 21.42 27.66
C THR A 330 0.11 20.32 27.30
N GLN A 331 1.34 20.40 27.83
CA GLN A 331 2.38 19.41 27.59
C GLN A 331 1.89 17.98 27.87
N SER A 332 1.19 17.76 28.97
CA SER A 332 0.64 16.45 29.33
C SER A 332 -0.40 15.92 28.33
N LYS A 333 -1.22 16.81 27.71
CA LYS A 333 -2.15 16.40 26.66
C LYS A 333 -1.42 16.05 25.37
N ARG A 334 -0.36 16.81 25.00
CA ARG A 334 0.49 16.50 23.84
C ARG A 334 1.13 15.13 23.95
N GLU A 335 1.72 14.81 25.11
CA GLU A 335 2.33 13.51 25.37
C GLU A 335 1.32 12.38 25.23
N LYS A 336 0.09 12.54 25.76
CA LYS A 336 -0.99 11.55 25.60
C LYS A 336 -1.42 11.35 24.16
N VAL A 337 -1.47 12.40 23.33
CA VAL A 337 -1.81 12.27 21.92
C VAL A 337 -0.73 11.51 21.16
N LEU A 338 0.54 11.82 21.45
CA LEU A 338 1.68 11.11 20.84
C LEU A 338 1.78 9.65 21.29
N GLU A 339 1.47 9.37 22.55
CA GLU A 339 1.40 8.01 23.07
C GLU A 339 0.31 7.21 22.34
N LYS A 340 -0.90 7.76 22.20
CA LYS A 340 -1.98 7.15 21.42
C LYS A 340 -1.58 6.89 19.96
N LEU A 341 -0.83 7.82 19.34
CA LEU A 341 -0.33 7.65 17.97
C LEU A 341 0.68 6.50 17.89
N ARG A 342 1.63 6.40 18.85
CA ARG A 342 2.60 5.29 18.92
C ARG A 342 1.92 3.94 19.17
N GLU A 343 0.86 3.93 19.95
CA GLU A 343 0.06 2.74 20.24
C GLU A 343 -0.91 2.36 19.11
N GLY A 344 -0.98 3.16 18.03
CA GLY A 344 -1.93 2.95 16.93
C GLY A 344 -3.39 3.21 17.28
N LYS A 345 -3.67 3.85 18.43
CA LYS A 345 -5.03 4.25 18.85
C LYS A 345 -5.53 5.52 18.15
N VAL A 346 -4.64 6.27 17.55
CA VAL A 346 -4.91 7.43 16.70
C VAL A 346 -4.22 7.18 15.37
N ARG A 347 -4.98 7.23 14.33
CA ARG A 347 -4.52 6.96 12.97
C ARG A 347 -4.11 8.24 12.25
N PHE A 348 -4.84 9.33 12.49
CA PHE A 348 -4.63 10.62 11.87
C PHE A 348 -4.31 11.70 12.88
N LEU A 349 -3.14 12.30 12.78
CA LEU A 349 -2.74 13.44 13.61
C LEU A 349 -2.92 14.72 12.79
N VAL A 350 -3.75 15.65 13.26
CA VAL A 350 -3.93 16.96 12.61
C VAL A 350 -3.13 18.01 13.37
N ALA A 351 -2.22 18.72 12.70
CA ALA A 351 -1.28 19.61 13.38
C ALA A 351 -0.93 20.88 12.61
N THR A 352 -0.48 21.92 13.34
CA THR A 352 0.26 23.04 12.76
C THR A 352 1.76 22.80 12.88
N ASP A 353 2.59 23.48 12.06
CA ASP A 353 4.06 23.41 12.14
C ASP A 353 4.58 23.72 13.54
N VAL A 354 4.09 24.79 14.16
CA VAL A 354 4.52 25.22 15.50
C VAL A 354 4.28 24.12 16.53
N ALA A 355 3.17 23.42 16.40
CA ALA A 355 2.84 22.33 17.33
C ALA A 355 3.63 21.05 17.06
N ALA A 356 4.02 20.79 15.81
CA ALA A 356 4.75 19.61 15.39
C ALA A 356 6.28 19.76 15.50
N ARG A 357 6.81 21.00 15.64
CA ARG A 357 8.25 21.25 15.79
C ARG A 357 8.77 20.80 17.14
N GLY A 358 9.95 20.18 17.16
CA GLY A 358 10.64 19.76 18.38
C GLY A 358 9.99 18.57 19.09
N ILE A 359 9.02 17.92 18.47
CA ILE A 359 8.37 16.73 18.99
C ILE A 359 8.84 15.52 18.19
N ASP A 360 9.19 14.47 18.91
CA ASP A 360 9.49 13.16 18.37
C ASP A 360 8.18 12.47 17.93
N ILE A 361 7.78 12.76 16.68
CA ILE A 361 6.64 12.11 16.02
C ILE A 361 7.19 10.84 15.36
N PRO A 362 6.60 9.67 15.63
CA PRO A 362 6.99 8.43 14.97
C PRO A 362 6.88 8.58 13.46
N GLU A 363 7.61 7.78 12.75
CA GLU A 363 7.52 7.75 11.30
C GLU A 363 6.12 7.35 10.86
N LEU A 364 5.57 8.14 9.94
CA LEU A 364 4.21 7.97 9.46
C LEU A 364 4.22 7.52 7.99
N SER A 365 3.24 6.72 7.63
CA SER A 365 3.12 6.25 6.26
C SER A 365 2.82 7.37 5.26
N HIS A 366 2.13 8.43 5.70
CA HIS A 366 1.77 9.54 4.83
C HIS A 366 1.88 10.89 5.53
N VAL A 367 2.23 11.90 4.74
CA VAL A 367 2.10 13.31 5.10
C VAL A 367 1.06 13.93 4.18
N ILE A 368 0.05 14.56 4.76
CA ILE A 368 -0.98 15.24 3.99
C ILE A 368 -0.91 16.74 4.30
N LEU A 369 -0.76 17.54 3.27
CA LEU A 369 -0.78 18.98 3.37
C LEU A 369 -2.20 19.45 3.01
N TYR A 370 -3.06 19.63 4.01
CA TYR A 370 -4.38 20.23 3.81
C TYR A 370 -4.25 21.64 3.23
N GLU A 371 -3.17 22.31 3.65
CA GLU A 371 -2.70 23.57 3.09
C GLU A 371 -1.19 23.50 2.92
N PRO A 372 -0.65 23.79 1.73
CA PRO A 372 0.80 23.94 1.55
C PRO A 372 1.31 25.06 2.48
N PRO A 373 2.55 24.95 2.98
CA PRO A 373 3.15 26.01 3.76
C PRO A 373 3.50 27.21 2.90
N GLU A 374 3.55 28.39 3.50
CA GLU A 374 3.93 29.64 2.83
C GLU A 374 5.45 29.66 2.54
N ASP A 375 6.27 29.05 3.39
CA ASP A 375 7.70 28.99 3.21
C ASP A 375 8.18 27.60 2.73
N ARG A 376 9.25 27.61 1.93
CA ARG A 376 9.79 26.43 1.26
C ARG A 376 10.43 25.43 2.22
N GLU A 377 11.10 25.94 3.27
CA GLU A 377 11.78 25.10 4.24
C GLU A 377 10.77 24.32 5.07
N SER A 378 9.65 24.92 5.43
CA SER A 378 8.55 24.25 6.10
C SER A 378 7.98 23.09 5.28
N TYR A 379 7.96 23.20 3.94
CA TYR A 379 7.55 22.07 3.08
C TYR A 379 8.44 20.84 3.29
N ILE A 380 9.77 21.04 3.25
CA ILE A 380 10.73 19.94 3.46
C ILE A 380 10.62 19.37 4.88
N HIS A 381 10.41 20.21 5.89
CA HIS A 381 10.26 19.79 7.28
C HIS A 381 8.96 19.00 7.53
N ARG A 382 7.87 19.35 6.82
CA ARG A 382 6.60 18.59 6.85
C ARG A 382 6.78 17.26 6.13
N ALA A 383 7.27 17.28 4.89
CA ALA A 383 7.49 16.11 4.08
C ALA A 383 8.43 15.11 4.77
N GLY A 384 9.47 15.57 5.45
CA GLY A 384 10.39 14.74 6.22
C GLY A 384 9.80 14.09 7.49
N ARG A 385 8.46 14.10 7.69
CA ARG A 385 7.77 13.27 8.68
C ARG A 385 7.43 11.88 8.16
N THR A 386 7.69 11.63 6.89
CA THR A 386 7.61 10.33 6.23
C THR A 386 8.88 10.11 5.40
N GLY A 387 9.13 8.89 4.95
CA GLY A 387 10.25 8.58 4.05
C GLY A 387 11.64 8.62 4.68
N ARG A 388 11.79 8.42 6.00
CA ARG A 388 13.10 8.36 6.67
C ARG A 388 13.68 6.95 6.59
N ALA A 389 15.01 6.88 6.50
CA ALA A 389 15.81 5.65 6.66
C ALA A 389 15.38 4.45 5.79
N GLY A 390 14.98 4.70 4.53
CA GLY A 390 14.59 3.63 3.62
C GLY A 390 13.13 3.21 3.71
N ALA A 391 12.33 3.81 4.61
CA ALA A 391 10.90 3.63 4.63
C ALA A 391 10.24 4.54 3.57
N SER A 392 9.49 3.96 2.66
CA SER A 392 8.77 4.72 1.64
C SER A 392 7.46 5.26 2.22
N GLY A 393 7.39 6.58 2.32
CA GLY A 393 6.15 7.28 2.61
C GLY A 393 5.64 8.03 1.39
N GLU A 394 4.49 8.67 1.49
CA GLU A 394 3.94 9.54 0.45
C GLU A 394 3.55 10.90 1.03
N VAL A 395 3.80 11.96 0.24
CA VAL A 395 3.38 13.34 0.55
C VAL A 395 2.26 13.74 -0.40
N ILE A 396 1.10 14.04 0.15
CA ILE A 396 -0.10 14.43 -0.60
C ILE A 396 -0.46 15.87 -0.27
N SER A 397 -0.63 16.72 -1.28
CA SER A 397 -1.01 18.13 -1.10
C SER A 397 -2.40 18.42 -1.65
N LEU A 398 -3.24 19.09 -0.88
CA LEU A 398 -4.52 19.60 -1.35
C LEU A 398 -4.38 21.09 -1.68
N VAL A 399 -4.56 21.45 -2.94
CA VAL A 399 -4.26 22.80 -3.43
C VAL A 399 -5.43 23.43 -4.16
N ASP A 400 -5.65 24.71 -3.92
CA ASP A 400 -6.39 25.56 -4.83
C ASP A 400 -5.49 26.12 -5.93
N ILE A 401 -6.03 26.94 -6.82
CA ILE A 401 -5.31 27.50 -7.97
C ILE A 401 -4.07 28.31 -7.52
N MET A 402 -4.20 29.11 -6.46
CA MET A 402 -3.10 29.95 -5.95
C MET A 402 -2.04 29.11 -5.24
N GLN A 403 -2.48 28.19 -4.41
CA GLN A 403 -1.61 27.27 -3.68
C GLN A 403 -0.86 26.31 -4.62
N LYS A 404 -1.47 25.96 -5.75
CA LYS A 404 -0.79 25.18 -6.79
C LYS A 404 0.42 25.90 -7.34
N LEU A 405 0.31 27.20 -7.64
CA LEU A 405 1.43 28.00 -8.13
C LEU A 405 2.60 28.04 -7.11
N GLU A 406 2.26 28.15 -5.82
CA GLU A 406 3.27 28.14 -4.76
C GLU A 406 3.92 26.75 -4.63
N LEU A 407 3.13 25.69 -4.67
CA LEU A 407 3.62 24.31 -4.65
C LEU A 407 4.56 24.02 -5.84
N GLU A 408 4.23 24.49 -7.04
CA GLU A 408 5.08 24.36 -8.24
C GLU A 408 6.41 25.13 -8.08
N ARG A 409 6.41 26.31 -7.42
CA ARG A 409 7.64 27.04 -7.11
C ARG A 409 8.52 26.29 -6.10
N ILE A 410 7.93 25.66 -5.09
CA ILE A 410 8.63 24.80 -4.12
C ILE A 410 9.22 23.59 -4.85
N ALA A 411 8.42 22.90 -5.65
CA ALA A 411 8.84 21.74 -6.42
C ALA A 411 10.02 22.04 -7.34
N LYS A 412 9.95 23.18 -8.07
CA LYS A 412 11.04 23.64 -8.94
C LYS A 412 12.31 23.95 -8.16
N HIS A 413 12.20 24.57 -6.98
CA HIS A 413 13.35 24.95 -6.17
C HIS A 413 14.12 23.74 -5.64
N TYR A 414 13.38 22.73 -5.13
CA TYR A 414 13.95 21.51 -4.58
C TYR A 414 14.07 20.37 -5.59
N LYS A 415 13.73 20.62 -6.86
CA LYS A 415 13.71 19.64 -7.95
C LYS A 415 12.84 18.40 -7.64
N ILE A 416 11.74 18.60 -6.94
CA ILE A 416 10.79 17.56 -6.59
C ILE A 416 9.84 17.32 -7.76
N THR A 417 9.65 16.06 -8.14
CA THR A 417 8.62 15.69 -9.12
C THR A 417 7.27 15.57 -8.44
N MET A 418 6.31 16.40 -8.87
CA MET A 418 4.94 16.41 -8.34
C MET A 418 3.99 15.72 -9.32
N GLU A 419 3.32 14.67 -8.86
CA GLU A 419 2.28 14.01 -9.62
C GLU A 419 0.93 14.70 -9.42
N HIS A 420 0.31 15.20 -10.49
CA HIS A 420 -1.07 15.68 -10.42
C HIS A 420 -2.03 14.49 -10.50
N ARG A 421 -2.85 14.31 -9.47
CA ARG A 421 -3.90 13.29 -9.44
C ARG A 421 -5.27 13.94 -9.51
N THR A 422 -6.18 13.31 -10.22
CA THR A 422 -7.59 13.72 -10.24
C THR A 422 -8.26 13.40 -8.92
N THR A 423 -9.13 14.30 -8.45
CA THR A 423 -9.93 14.04 -7.24
C THR A 423 -10.77 12.78 -7.44
N PRO A 424 -10.76 11.83 -6.50
CA PRO A 424 -11.56 10.63 -6.61
C PRO A 424 -13.04 10.93 -6.78
N THR A 425 -13.68 10.27 -7.74
CA THR A 425 -15.13 10.36 -8.01
C THR A 425 -15.90 9.50 -7.00
N ASP A 426 -17.23 9.62 -7.02
CA ASP A 426 -18.09 8.78 -6.19
C ASP A 426 -18.04 7.31 -6.65
N GLU A 427 -17.82 7.08 -7.97
CA GLU A 427 -17.61 5.75 -8.50
C GLU A 427 -16.28 5.13 -8.02
N ASP A 428 -15.20 5.92 -7.99
CA ASP A 428 -13.91 5.45 -7.45
C ASP A 428 -14.02 5.07 -5.97
N LEU A 429 -14.73 5.88 -5.19
CA LEU A 429 -14.98 5.59 -3.78
C LEU A 429 -15.80 4.29 -3.63
N ALA A 430 -16.91 4.19 -4.35
CA ALA A 430 -17.78 3.01 -4.29
C ALA A 430 -17.01 1.74 -4.68
N ALA A 431 -16.14 1.80 -5.69
CA ALA A 431 -15.31 0.68 -6.10
C ALA A 431 -14.34 0.26 -5.00
N VAL A 432 -13.59 1.21 -4.41
CA VAL A 432 -12.57 0.92 -3.37
C VAL A 432 -13.22 0.44 -2.08
N VAL A 433 -14.29 1.12 -1.62
CA VAL A 433 -15.04 0.73 -0.41
C VAL A 433 -15.68 -0.64 -0.63
N GLY A 434 -16.29 -0.87 -1.80
CA GLY A 434 -16.88 -2.16 -2.15
C GLY A 434 -15.86 -3.31 -2.15
N GLN A 435 -14.66 -3.08 -2.66
CA GLN A 435 -13.58 -4.08 -2.61
C GLN A 435 -13.17 -4.42 -1.17
N ARG A 436 -12.95 -3.39 -0.32
CA ARG A 436 -12.59 -3.58 1.11
C ARG A 436 -13.70 -4.32 1.85
N MET A 437 -14.96 -3.89 1.67
CA MET A 437 -16.10 -4.54 2.29
C MET A 437 -16.20 -6.00 1.87
N THR A 438 -16.06 -6.29 0.58
CA THR A 438 -16.12 -7.67 0.07
C THR A 438 -14.99 -8.51 0.69
N ALA A 439 -13.76 -8.02 0.70
CA ALA A 439 -12.62 -8.71 1.31
C ALA A 439 -12.86 -9.00 2.80
N MET A 440 -13.36 -8.00 3.53
CA MET A 440 -13.66 -8.14 4.96
C MET A 440 -14.82 -9.12 5.22
N LEU A 441 -15.90 -9.02 4.46
CA LEU A 441 -17.05 -9.93 4.61
C LEU A 441 -16.66 -11.38 4.29
N GLU A 442 -15.85 -11.60 3.25
CA GLU A 442 -15.31 -12.91 2.92
C GLU A 442 -14.41 -13.45 4.05
N ALA A 443 -13.51 -12.64 4.60
CA ALA A 443 -12.67 -13.02 5.73
C ALA A 443 -13.50 -13.38 6.97
N ARG A 444 -14.50 -12.57 7.32
CA ARG A 444 -15.41 -12.85 8.42
C ARG A 444 -16.24 -14.13 8.19
N LEU A 445 -16.68 -14.36 6.96
CA LEU A 445 -17.42 -15.58 6.62
C LEU A 445 -16.52 -16.82 6.72
N ARG A 446 -15.24 -16.72 6.32
CA ARG A 446 -14.25 -17.80 6.47
C ARG A 446 -14.04 -18.19 7.94
N ALA A 447 -13.98 -17.19 8.81
CA ALA A 447 -13.80 -17.41 10.26
C ALA A 447 -15.02 -18.05 10.94
N LYS A 448 -16.21 -18.08 10.31
CA LYS A 448 -17.44 -18.64 10.88
C LYS A 448 -17.42 -20.17 10.89
N THR A 449 -17.83 -20.74 12.01
CA THR A 449 -18.05 -22.19 12.18
C THR A 449 -19.17 -22.72 11.29
N GLY A 450 -19.23 -24.03 11.10
CA GLY A 450 -20.31 -24.67 10.34
C GLY A 450 -21.71 -24.36 10.89
N LEU A 451 -21.85 -24.36 12.21
CA LEU A 451 -23.12 -24.03 12.91
C LEU A 451 -23.52 -22.58 12.69
N GLU A 452 -22.58 -21.63 12.74
CA GLU A 452 -22.87 -20.22 12.48
C GLU A 452 -23.32 -20.02 11.03
N ARG A 453 -22.65 -20.66 10.07
CA ARG A 453 -23.04 -20.61 8.66
C ARG A 453 -24.42 -21.19 8.42
N GLU A 454 -24.77 -22.27 9.10
CA GLU A 454 -26.12 -22.85 9.03
C GLU A 454 -27.16 -21.87 9.59
N ARG A 455 -26.88 -21.28 10.75
CA ARG A 455 -27.75 -20.27 11.36
C ARG A 455 -27.97 -19.05 10.47
N MET A 456 -26.96 -18.64 9.69
CA MET A 456 -27.05 -17.50 8.76
C MET A 456 -28.02 -17.77 7.59
N LYS A 457 -28.18 -19.02 7.17
CA LYS A 457 -29.05 -19.37 6.03
C LYS A 457 -30.52 -18.93 6.21
N ARG A 458 -31.01 -18.83 7.46
CA ARG A 458 -32.35 -18.35 7.77
C ARG A 458 -32.64 -16.93 7.28
N PHE A 459 -31.60 -16.09 7.13
CA PHE A 459 -31.74 -14.71 6.65
C PHE A 459 -31.69 -14.60 5.12
N THR A 460 -31.34 -15.67 4.41
CA THR A 460 -31.20 -15.64 2.95
C THR A 460 -32.50 -15.29 2.22
N PRO A 461 -33.69 -15.80 2.62
CA PRO A 461 -34.95 -15.40 1.97
C PRO A 461 -35.27 -13.91 2.17
N MET A 462 -35.08 -13.39 3.39
CA MET A 462 -35.29 -11.98 3.72
C MET A 462 -34.35 -11.09 2.91
N LEU A 463 -33.05 -11.43 2.84
CA LEU A 463 -32.07 -10.64 2.05
C LEU A 463 -32.42 -10.63 0.55
N LYS A 464 -32.96 -11.74 0.02
CA LYS A 464 -33.42 -11.78 -1.38
C LYS A 464 -34.59 -10.83 -1.62
N SER A 465 -35.50 -10.71 -0.65
CA SER A 465 -36.63 -9.76 -0.71
C SER A 465 -36.12 -8.32 -0.66
N LEU A 466 -35.29 -7.97 0.35
CA LEU A 466 -34.73 -6.63 0.53
C LEU A 466 -33.91 -6.14 -0.67
N LEU A 467 -33.18 -7.06 -1.33
CA LEU A 467 -32.36 -6.74 -2.49
C LEU A 467 -33.13 -6.66 -3.81
N ALA A 468 -34.40 -7.12 -3.82
CA ALA A 468 -35.27 -7.06 -4.99
C ALA A 468 -36.06 -5.75 -5.04
N ASP A 469 -36.17 -5.03 -3.93
CA ASP A 469 -36.93 -3.79 -3.80
C ASP A 469 -35.97 -2.60 -3.61
N GLU A 470 -36.02 -1.62 -4.51
CA GLU A 470 -35.16 -0.43 -4.46
C GLU A 470 -35.47 0.44 -3.23
N GLU A 471 -36.70 0.44 -2.72
CA GLU A 471 -37.06 1.20 -1.52
C GLU A 471 -36.50 0.59 -0.23
N GLU A 472 -36.21 -0.72 -0.23
CA GLU A 472 -35.65 -1.44 0.92
C GLU A 472 -34.09 -1.53 0.89
N LEU A 473 -33.45 -1.23 -0.23
CA LEU A 473 -31.97 -1.21 -0.35
C LEU A 473 -31.27 -0.37 0.73
N PRO A 474 -31.78 0.81 1.15
CA PRO A 474 -31.17 1.61 2.21
C PRO A 474 -31.01 0.87 3.53
N LEU A 475 -31.89 -0.09 3.86
CA LEU A 475 -31.79 -0.90 5.09
C LEU A 475 -30.54 -1.79 5.08
N VAL A 476 -30.22 -2.38 3.92
CA VAL A 476 -29.01 -3.18 3.75
C VAL A 476 -27.77 -2.29 3.70
N ALA A 477 -27.87 -1.14 3.02
CA ALA A 477 -26.80 -0.16 2.95
C ALA A 477 -26.41 0.37 4.33
N GLN A 478 -27.39 0.67 5.20
CA GLN A 478 -27.14 1.08 6.58
C GLN A 478 -26.35 0.03 7.37
N LEU A 479 -26.73 -1.24 7.28
CA LEU A 479 -26.02 -2.33 7.99
C LEU A 479 -24.57 -2.48 7.48
N LEU A 480 -24.34 -2.28 6.19
CA LEU A 480 -23.01 -2.29 5.61
C LEU A 480 -22.18 -1.08 6.06
N ASP A 481 -22.81 0.11 6.12
CA ASP A 481 -22.15 1.31 6.61
C ASP A 481 -21.77 1.18 8.09
N GLU A 482 -22.66 0.74 8.96
CA GLU A 482 -22.36 0.48 10.38
C GLU A 482 -21.19 -0.49 10.54
N LEU A 483 -21.17 -1.55 9.71
CA LEU A 483 -20.12 -2.53 9.70
C LEU A 483 -18.79 -1.93 9.22
N TYR A 484 -18.83 -1.09 8.20
CA TYR A 484 -17.67 -0.40 7.64
C TYR A 484 -17.09 0.60 8.64
N GLN A 485 -17.95 1.44 9.25
CA GLN A 485 -17.55 2.39 10.29
C GLN A 485 -16.83 1.69 11.45
N ALA A 486 -17.32 0.54 11.89
CA ALA A 486 -16.66 -0.26 12.91
C ALA A 486 -15.25 -0.73 12.51
N THR A 487 -14.94 -0.80 11.21
CA THR A 487 -13.61 -1.19 10.72
C THR A 487 -12.61 -0.02 10.66
N LEU A 488 -13.10 1.21 10.58
CA LEU A 488 -12.24 2.41 10.56
C LEU A 488 -11.45 2.58 11.87
N HIS A 489 -11.96 2.03 12.97
CA HIS A 489 -11.32 2.01 14.29
C HIS A 489 -10.42 0.78 14.52
N THR A 490 -10.41 -0.18 13.59
CA THR A 490 -9.57 -1.36 13.70
C THR A 490 -8.27 -1.11 12.93
N PRO A 491 -7.09 -1.16 13.60
CA PRO A 491 -5.82 -1.05 12.90
C PRO A 491 -5.74 -2.08 11.79
N LEU A 492 -5.26 -1.68 10.61
CA LEU A 492 -4.96 -2.62 9.54
C LEU A 492 -3.95 -3.65 10.09
N GLN A 493 -4.26 -4.95 9.93
CA GLN A 493 -3.31 -6.00 10.26
C GLN A 493 -2.20 -5.96 9.21
N MET A 494 -1.15 -5.24 9.55
CA MET A 494 0.05 -5.11 8.73
C MET A 494 1.21 -5.82 9.43
N PRO A 495 2.25 -6.24 8.70
CA PRO A 495 3.47 -6.71 9.33
C PRO A 495 4.00 -5.62 10.26
N GLU A 496 4.38 -5.98 11.49
CA GLU A 496 5.04 -5.04 12.39
C GLU A 496 6.39 -4.64 11.79
N ALA A 497 6.70 -3.35 11.75
CA ALA A 497 8.02 -2.87 11.36
C ALA A 497 9.04 -3.33 12.43
N GLU A 498 10.03 -4.12 12.04
CA GLU A 498 11.16 -4.38 12.92
C GLU A 498 12.06 -3.15 12.94
N PRO A 499 12.66 -2.78 14.10
CA PRO A 499 13.70 -1.77 14.11
C PRO A 499 14.84 -2.24 13.19
N GLU A 500 15.28 -1.36 12.32
CA GLU A 500 16.25 -1.51 11.26
C GLU A 500 17.32 -2.58 11.50
N THR A 501 17.15 -3.75 10.92
CA THR A 501 18.28 -4.59 10.58
C THR A 501 18.74 -4.16 9.20
N GLN A 502 19.88 -3.50 9.15
CA GLN A 502 20.55 -3.12 7.91
C GLN A 502 20.64 -4.33 6.97
N TYR A 503 19.76 -4.38 5.97
CA TYR A 503 19.98 -5.19 4.78
C TYR A 503 21.07 -4.46 3.98
N GLY A 504 22.32 -4.83 4.22
CA GLY A 504 23.42 -4.21 3.49
C GLY A 504 24.80 -4.27 4.15
N ALA A 505 24.99 -5.16 5.15
CA ALA A 505 26.35 -5.54 5.55
C ALA A 505 26.51 -7.04 5.25
N SER A 506 26.95 -7.35 4.04
CA SER A 506 27.59 -8.61 3.69
C SER A 506 28.59 -8.99 4.80
N GLN A 507 28.22 -9.94 5.66
CA GLN A 507 29.21 -10.61 6.49
C GLN A 507 30.14 -11.35 5.55
N ALA A 508 31.27 -10.73 5.24
CA ALA A 508 32.39 -11.42 4.63
C ALA A 508 32.66 -12.71 5.45
N PRO A 509 32.84 -13.89 4.80
CA PRO A 509 33.10 -15.12 5.51
C PRO A 509 34.42 -14.95 6.28
N ARG A 510 34.34 -15.02 7.62
CA ARG A 510 35.51 -15.12 8.47
C ARG A 510 36.29 -16.38 8.03
N ARG A 511 37.38 -16.18 7.33
CA ARG A 511 38.38 -17.20 7.08
C ARG A 511 38.89 -17.68 8.44
N THR A 512 38.46 -18.85 8.85
CA THR A 512 39.07 -19.64 9.92
C THR A 512 40.45 -20.07 9.44
N ALA A 513 41.45 -19.34 9.90
CA ALA A 513 42.83 -19.77 9.73
C ALA A 513 43.08 -20.94 10.71
N ASP A 514 43.02 -22.16 10.18
CA ASP A 514 43.58 -23.35 10.81
C ASP A 514 45.09 -23.16 10.92
N ARG A 515 45.57 -22.81 12.10
CA ARG A 515 46.98 -22.97 12.48
C ARG A 515 47.05 -24.04 13.59
N LYS A 516 47.40 -25.23 13.20
CA LYS A 516 47.92 -26.27 14.10
C LYS A 516 49.20 -25.77 14.78
N PRO A 517 49.36 -25.91 16.11
CA PRO A 517 50.64 -25.73 16.74
C PRO A 517 51.49 -27.01 16.71
N VAL A 518 52.69 -26.86 16.22
CA VAL A 518 53.79 -27.83 16.23
C VAL A 518 54.28 -28.01 17.66
N ARG A 519 54.47 -29.29 18.05
CA ARG A 519 55.10 -29.76 19.28
C ARG A 519 56.56 -29.28 19.37
N GLY A 520 56.95 -28.70 20.50
CA GLY A 520 58.34 -28.56 20.95
C GLY A 520 58.47 -29.01 22.40
N LYS A 521 59.30 -29.99 22.62
CA LYS A 521 59.73 -30.60 23.90
C LYS A 521 60.64 -29.63 24.67
N GLY A 522 60.62 -29.71 26.00
CA GLY A 522 61.73 -29.27 26.87
C GLY A 522 61.24 -28.92 28.28
N GLU A 523 61.35 -29.86 29.14
CA GLU A 523 62.07 -29.97 30.43
C GLU A 523 61.81 -28.98 31.59
N ARG A 524 61.25 -29.54 32.64
CA ARG A 524 61.72 -29.66 34.06
C ARG A 524 61.98 -28.42 34.92
N ARG A 525 61.32 -28.33 36.00
CA ARG A 525 61.71 -28.35 37.46
C ARG A 525 60.73 -27.53 38.33
N GLU A 526 60.08 -28.22 39.17
CA GLU A 526 60.21 -28.43 40.62
C GLU A 526 59.88 -27.25 41.57
N ARG A 527 59.00 -27.62 42.50
CA ARG A 527 58.87 -27.22 43.92
C ARG A 527 58.03 -25.94 44.20
N SER A 528 57.12 -25.91 45.11
CA SER A 528 56.76 -26.59 46.32
C SER A 528 55.62 -25.83 47.01
N GLY A 529 54.71 -26.52 47.63
CA GLY A 529 54.23 -26.31 48.99
C GLY A 529 52.94 -25.45 49.07
N GLY A 530 51.98 -25.97 49.61
CA GLY A 530 51.50 -26.47 50.80
C GLY A 530 50.03 -26.27 50.96
N GLN A 531 49.37 -27.32 51.35
CA GLN A 531 48.39 -27.50 52.40
C GLN A 531 47.23 -26.53 52.47
N GLY A 532 46.05 -26.88 52.54
CA GLY A 532 45.35 -27.96 53.18
C GLY A 532 43.89 -27.64 53.14
N GLY A 533 43.10 -28.60 53.12
CA GLY A 533 42.08 -29.02 54.00
C GLY A 533 40.76 -29.31 53.31
N ARG A 534 40.54 -30.56 53.05
CA ARG A 534 39.23 -31.23 53.04
C ARG A 534 38.82 -31.53 54.49
N PRO A 535 37.64 -32.03 54.83
CA PRO A 535 36.59 -32.65 54.03
C PRO A 535 35.13 -32.46 54.57
N SER A 536 34.30 -33.18 53.87
CA SER A 536 33.19 -34.09 54.26
C SER A 536 31.79 -33.53 54.26
N GLU A 537 31.01 -34.14 53.42
CA GLU A 537 30.05 -35.24 53.61
C GLU A 537 28.75 -34.78 54.22
N ASN A 538 27.70 -35.05 53.67
CA ASN A 538 26.83 -36.16 53.50
C ASN A 538 25.36 -35.73 53.51
N SER A 539 24.65 -36.13 52.55
CA SER A 539 23.59 -37.16 52.55
C SER A 539 22.18 -36.73 52.93
N THR A 540 21.35 -37.09 52.06
CA THR A 540 20.18 -37.98 52.08
C THR A 540 18.80 -37.37 52.34
N GLU A 541 17.98 -37.65 51.33
CA GLU A 541 16.66 -38.31 51.35
C GLU A 541 15.51 -37.61 52.11
N ALA A 542 14.49 -37.45 51.49
CA ALA A 542 13.33 -38.27 51.15
C ALA A 542 11.99 -37.66 51.57
N ARG A 543 11.06 -37.73 50.66
CA ARG A 543 9.64 -38.11 50.84
C ARG A 543 8.79 -37.48 51.96
N THR A 544 7.68 -36.87 51.60
CA THR A 544 6.32 -37.49 51.60
C THR A 544 5.25 -36.39 51.68
N GLU A 545 4.30 -36.51 50.82
CA GLU A 545 2.90 -36.12 51.08
C GLU A 545 2.32 -36.97 52.22
N PRO A 546 1.16 -36.75 52.82
CA PRO A 546 -0.06 -36.10 52.33
C PRO A 546 -1.01 -35.48 53.42
N VAL A 547 -2.08 -34.85 52.92
CA VAL A 547 -3.50 -35.07 53.32
C VAL A 547 -4.12 -34.26 54.48
N LYS A 548 -5.25 -33.66 54.09
CA LYS A 548 -6.56 -33.46 54.75
C LYS A 548 -6.77 -32.39 55.82
N GLY A 549 -7.82 -31.70 55.51
CA GLY A 549 -9.06 -31.53 56.24
C GLY A 549 -9.16 -30.15 56.88
N GLY A 550 -10.21 -29.45 56.82
CA GLY A 550 -11.59 -29.69 56.79
C GLY A 550 -12.31 -28.42 57.19
N GLN A 551 -13.45 -28.31 56.64
CA GLN A 551 -14.67 -27.76 57.24
C GLN A 551 -14.87 -26.24 57.36
N SER A 552 -15.88 -25.85 56.58
CA SER A 552 -16.85 -24.76 56.86
C SER A 552 -17.55 -24.94 58.23
N PRO A 553 -18.24 -23.93 58.80
CA PRO A 553 -19.66 -23.80 58.42
C PRO A 553 -20.21 -22.36 58.40
N ASP A 554 -21.19 -22.21 57.54
CA ASP A 554 -22.54 -21.71 57.69
C ASP A 554 -22.85 -20.50 58.61
N ASN A 555 -23.56 -19.53 58.04
CA ASN A 555 -24.94 -19.19 58.38
C ASN A 555 -25.39 -17.99 57.53
N GLU A 556 -26.43 -18.19 56.74
CA GLU A 556 -27.84 -17.84 56.90
C GLU A 556 -28.04 -16.40 57.42
N ALA A 557 -28.79 -15.49 56.80
CA ALA A 557 -30.17 -15.60 56.41
C ALA A 557 -30.61 -14.31 55.70
N ALA A 558 -31.42 -14.44 54.68
CA ALA A 558 -32.43 -13.46 54.30
C ALA A 558 -33.60 -13.57 55.32
N PRO A 559 -34.65 -12.77 55.35
CA PRO A 559 -35.32 -12.12 54.23
C PRO A 559 -36.10 -10.80 54.56
N ALA A 560 -36.69 -10.26 53.52
CA ALA A 560 -38.06 -9.77 53.35
C ALA A 560 -38.47 -8.34 53.75
N SER A 561 -39.01 -7.69 52.75
CA SER A 561 -40.39 -7.15 52.65
C SER A 561 -40.67 -5.77 53.23
N GLY A 562 -41.37 -5.04 52.41
CA GLY A 562 -42.47 -4.22 52.84
C GLY A 562 -42.58 -2.87 52.14
N ARG A 563 -43.37 -2.79 51.09
CA ARG A 563 -44.61 -1.98 50.92
C ARG A 563 -44.50 -0.50 51.36
N ALA A 564 -44.66 0.40 50.40
CA ALA A 564 -45.95 0.97 49.88
C ALA A 564 -46.43 2.19 50.68
N ASN A 565 -46.94 3.08 49.93
CA ASN A 565 -47.93 4.16 50.18
C ASN A 565 -47.34 5.54 50.07
N ASP A 566 -47.77 6.23 49.10
CA ASP A 566 -49.02 6.97 48.78
C ASP A 566 -48.96 8.41 49.26
N ALA A 567 -49.41 9.20 48.34
CA ALA A 567 -50.38 10.29 48.46
C ALA A 567 -49.84 11.74 48.50
N SER A 568 -50.11 12.41 47.41
CA SER A 568 -51.06 13.54 47.29
C SER A 568 -50.64 14.91 47.85
N GLY A 569 -51.03 15.89 47.06
CA GLY A 569 -51.28 17.27 47.45
C GLY A 569 -50.60 18.27 46.54
N THR A 570 -51.17 18.70 45.42
CA THR A 570 -52.09 19.86 45.21
C THR A 570 -51.54 21.19 45.71
N GLU A 571 -51.51 22.08 44.83
CA GLU A 571 -52.10 23.45 44.66
C GLU A 571 -51.08 24.50 44.29
N GLU A 572 -51.25 25.10 43.11
CA GLU A 572 -51.90 26.34 42.73
C GLU A 572 -51.08 27.62 42.95
N GLY A 573 -51.10 28.46 41.93
CA GLY A 573 -50.76 29.89 42.00
C GLY A 573 -50.16 30.43 40.68
N GLU A 574 -50.90 30.67 39.70
CA GLU A 574 -51.49 31.92 39.11
C GLU A 574 -50.55 33.14 39.05
N GLY A 575 -50.57 33.77 37.87
CA GLY A 575 -50.22 35.15 37.63
C GLY A 575 -49.66 35.42 36.22
N GLU A 576 -50.41 35.56 35.22
CA GLU A 576 -51.02 36.67 34.48
C GLU A 576 -50.05 37.78 34.02
N GLY A 577 -50.15 38.09 32.73
CA GLY A 577 -49.81 39.37 32.16
C GLY A 577 -49.31 39.29 30.69
N ARG A 578 -50.11 39.07 29.74
CA ARG A 578 -50.94 39.90 28.82
C ARG A 578 -50.20 41.01 28.05
N ARG A 579 -50.38 40.90 26.74
CA ARG A 579 -50.59 41.91 25.67
C ARG A 579 -49.34 42.28 24.86
N LYS A 580 -49.31 42.47 23.50
CA LYS A 580 -50.33 42.57 22.45
C LYS A 580 -49.62 42.44 21.09
N ARG A 581 -50.25 41.81 20.11
CA ARG A 581 -50.08 42.07 18.65
C ARG A 581 -50.84 43.34 18.28
N PRO A 582 -50.67 43.99 17.11
CA PRO A 582 -50.89 43.51 15.74
C PRO A 582 -49.93 44.17 14.71
N GLY A 583 -49.86 43.94 13.40
CA GLY A 583 -50.68 43.39 12.38
C GLY A 583 -50.34 43.98 11.02
N ARG A 584 -50.61 43.21 9.94
CA ARG A 584 -50.90 43.60 8.54
C ARG A 584 -49.76 44.25 7.72
N SER A 585 -49.50 43.96 6.40
CA SER A 585 -50.41 43.54 5.33
C SER A 585 -49.63 43.13 4.06
N ARG A 586 -50.11 42.12 3.40
CA ARG A 586 -50.25 41.85 1.96
C ARG A 586 -49.60 42.82 0.96
N ARG A 587 -48.83 42.27 -0.03
CA ARG A 587 -49.26 42.32 -1.44
C ARG A 587 -48.54 41.28 -2.32
N ARG A 588 -49.35 40.51 -2.99
CA ARG A 588 -49.05 39.64 -4.14
C ARG A 588 -48.67 40.47 -5.36
N ARG A 589 -47.78 39.96 -6.20
CA ARG A 589 -47.98 39.90 -7.67
C ARG A 589 -47.12 38.82 -8.29
N LYS A 590 -47.77 37.96 -9.04
CA LYS A 590 -47.29 37.01 -10.05
C LYS A 590 -47.50 37.67 -11.45
N PRO A 591 -47.22 36.97 -12.56
CA PRO A 591 -45.92 36.73 -13.25
C PRO A 591 -45.97 37.23 -14.71
N SER A 592 -44.89 37.20 -15.44
CA SER A 592 -44.91 37.10 -16.91
C SER A 592 -43.61 36.53 -17.45
N ALA A 593 -43.73 35.46 -18.21
CA ALA A 593 -42.79 34.92 -19.19
C ALA A 593 -43.25 35.37 -20.59
N PRO A 594 -42.63 34.89 -21.68
CA PRO A 594 -41.28 35.13 -22.20
C PRO A 594 -41.33 35.75 -23.60
N ARG A 595 -40.18 36.13 -24.20
CA ARG A 595 -39.99 36.20 -25.67
C ARG A 595 -38.51 36.04 -26.02
N GLN A 596 -38.35 35.14 -26.91
CA GLN A 596 -37.37 34.96 -27.96
C GLN A 596 -36.93 36.26 -28.61
N ASP A 597 -35.61 36.39 -28.76
CA ASP A 597 -34.95 36.48 -30.06
C ASP A 597 -33.50 35.99 -29.89
#